data_0f8f079e904a27d68c1ecb5e32cb9d21
#
_entry.id   0f8f079e904a27d68c1ecb5e32cb9d21
#
_cell.length_a   1.000
_cell.length_b   1.000
_cell.length_c   1.000
_cell.angle_alpha   90.00
_cell.angle_beta   90.00
_cell.angle_gamma   90.00
#
_symmetry.space_group_name_H-M   'P 1'
#
loop_
_entity.id
_entity.type
_entity.pdbx_description
1 polymer ?
#
loop_
_entity_poly.entity_id
_entity_poly.type
_entity_poly.pdbx_seq_one_letter_code
_entity_poly.pdbx_strand_id
1 'polypeptide(L)'
;MAGKIIVIEGTDCSGKETQTRLLEKRLKDLGKKCIRFGFPMYETATGKIVGGCYLGKPEICDSFFTEGAVNVDPHVACLYYAADRKYNMEKIVKYLEDDYYVL
;
A
#
# COMPACT_ATOMS: atom_id res chain seq x y z
N MET A 1 -3.17 24.10 -3.07
CA MET A 1 -3.08 22.67 -2.73
C MET A 1 -2.27 22.53 -1.46
N ALA A 2 -2.82 21.93 -0.45
CA ALA A 2 -2.19 21.85 0.86
C ALA A 2 -2.13 20.42 1.43
N GLY A 3 -2.43 19.44 0.61
CA GLY A 3 -2.36 18.05 1.05
C GLY A 3 -0.94 17.61 1.35
N LYS A 4 -0.81 16.67 2.27
CA LYS A 4 0.48 16.10 2.68
C LYS A 4 0.43 14.59 2.55
N ILE A 5 1.52 14.01 2.11
CA ILE A 5 1.68 12.56 2.13
C ILE A 5 2.67 12.19 3.22
N ILE A 6 2.29 11.22 4.05
CA ILE A 6 3.13 10.71 5.12
C ILE A 6 3.27 9.21 4.91
N VAL A 7 4.48 8.77 4.64
CA VAL A 7 4.78 7.35 4.40
C VAL A 7 5.24 6.71 5.69
N ILE A 8 4.57 5.61 6.07
CA ILE A 8 4.95 4.84 7.25
C ILE A 8 5.47 3.50 6.77
N GLU A 9 6.75 3.26 7.01
CA GLU A 9 7.45 2.06 6.62
C GLU A 9 7.86 1.26 7.84
N GLY A 10 7.96 -0.05 7.67
CA GLY A 10 8.42 -0.94 8.72
C GLY A 10 8.27 -2.39 8.29
N THR A 11 8.96 -3.26 9.03
CA THR A 11 8.83 -4.71 8.83
C THR A 11 7.49 -5.20 9.35
N ASP A 12 7.12 -6.42 8.97
CA ASP A 12 5.91 -7.05 9.47
C ASP A 12 5.95 -7.14 11.00
N CYS A 13 4.79 -6.95 11.62
CA CYS A 13 4.62 -6.99 13.08
C CYS A 13 5.42 -5.90 13.82
N SER A 14 5.79 -4.81 13.15
CA SER A 14 6.51 -3.69 13.79
C SER A 14 5.60 -2.67 14.46
N GLY A 15 4.27 -2.85 14.34
CA GLY A 15 3.31 -1.90 14.91
C GLY A 15 2.93 -0.77 13.97
N LYS A 16 3.33 -0.82 12.70
CA LYS A 16 3.05 0.27 11.75
C LYS A 16 1.57 0.52 11.54
N GLU A 17 0.74 -0.53 11.52
CA GLU A 17 -0.71 -0.35 11.37
C GLU A 17 -1.29 0.36 12.59
N THR A 18 -0.89 -0.05 13.80
CA THR A 18 -1.34 0.58 15.04
C THR A 18 -0.94 2.04 15.07
N GLN A 19 0.32 2.35 14.74
CA GLN A 19 0.81 3.71 14.72
C GLN A 19 0.11 4.56 13.66
N THR A 20 -0.16 3.98 12.49
CA THR A 20 -0.86 4.69 11.42
C THR A 20 -2.28 5.06 11.84
N ARG A 21 -2.98 4.14 12.51
CA ARG A 21 -4.33 4.41 13.03
C ARG A 21 -4.34 5.49 14.09
N LEU A 22 -3.35 5.47 14.97
CA LEU A 22 -3.23 6.49 16.01
C LEU A 22 -2.95 7.86 15.40
N LEU A 23 -2.10 7.92 14.39
CA LEU A 23 -1.81 9.17 13.69
C LEU A 23 -3.05 9.68 12.94
N GLU A 24 -3.77 8.81 12.28
CA GLU A 24 -5.03 9.16 11.61
C GLU A 24 -6.01 9.79 12.60
N LYS A 25 -6.20 9.13 13.73
CA LYS A 25 -7.09 9.64 14.78
C LYS A 25 -6.63 11.01 15.27
N ARG A 26 -5.33 11.16 15.52
CA ARG A 26 -4.79 12.44 15.99
C ARG A 26 -5.02 13.56 14.99
N LEU A 27 -4.79 13.31 13.71
CA LEU A 27 -5.00 14.32 12.67
C LEU A 27 -6.47 14.70 12.55
N LYS A 28 -7.37 13.73 12.62
CA LYS A 28 -8.81 14.00 12.61
C LYS A 28 -9.26 14.79 13.83
N ASP A 29 -8.72 14.46 15.00
CA ASP A 29 -9.01 15.21 16.24
C ASP A 29 -8.52 16.68 16.14
N LEU A 30 -7.48 16.92 15.35
CA LEU A 30 -6.98 18.28 15.08
C LEU A 30 -7.75 18.98 13.95
N GLY A 31 -8.82 18.40 13.46
CA GLY A 31 -9.65 18.97 12.40
C GLY A 31 -9.09 18.82 10.99
N LYS A 32 -8.11 17.93 10.79
CA LYS A 32 -7.52 17.69 9.47
C LYS A 32 -8.28 16.59 8.74
N LYS A 33 -8.44 16.76 7.42
CA LYS A 33 -8.94 15.69 6.56
C LYS A 33 -7.82 14.67 6.39
N CYS A 34 -8.11 13.41 6.65
CA CYS A 34 -7.10 12.35 6.65
C CYS A 34 -7.67 11.06 6.08
N ILE A 35 -6.86 10.37 5.29
CA ILE A 35 -7.22 9.05 4.74
C ILE A 35 -5.99 8.17 4.73
N ARG A 36 -6.20 6.86 4.95
CA ARG A 36 -5.13 5.87 4.93
C ARG A 36 -5.22 5.02 3.67
N PHE A 37 -4.05 4.70 3.12
CA PHE A 37 -3.89 3.70 2.07
C PHE A 37 -2.86 2.68 2.51
N GLY A 38 -3.13 1.41 2.26
CA GLY A 38 -2.16 0.35 2.46
C GLY A 38 -1.73 -0.25 1.14
N PHE A 39 -0.45 -0.58 1.03
CA PHE A 39 0.09 -1.26 -0.14
C PHE A 39 0.68 -2.62 0.28
N PRO A 40 0.50 -3.66 -0.52
CA PRO A 40 -0.23 -3.67 -1.79
C PRO A 40 -1.72 -3.41 -1.61
N MET A 41 -2.33 -2.78 -2.60
CA MET A 41 -3.79 -2.60 -2.64
C MET A 41 -4.44 -3.83 -3.26
N TYR A 42 -4.61 -4.87 -2.47
CA TYR A 42 -5.00 -6.20 -2.93
C TYR A 42 -6.35 -6.27 -3.64
N GLU A 43 -7.22 -5.30 -3.42
CA GLU A 43 -8.52 -5.21 -4.07
C GLU A 43 -8.45 -4.63 -5.49
N THR A 44 -7.31 -4.07 -5.88
CA THR A 44 -7.11 -3.48 -7.22
C THR A 44 -6.42 -4.48 -8.15
N ALA A 45 -6.43 -4.19 -9.46
CA ALA A 45 -5.85 -5.08 -10.46
C ALA A 45 -4.38 -5.39 -10.20
N THR A 46 -3.57 -4.36 -9.94
CA THR A 46 -2.14 -4.55 -9.66
C THR A 46 -1.91 -5.22 -8.30
N GLY A 47 -2.72 -4.88 -7.31
CA GLY A 47 -2.64 -5.53 -6.01
C GLY A 47 -2.97 -7.02 -6.08
N LYS A 48 -3.91 -7.42 -6.94
CA LYS A 48 -4.22 -8.82 -7.19
C LYS A 48 -3.07 -9.55 -7.87
N ILE A 49 -2.34 -8.89 -8.77
CA ILE A 49 -1.14 -9.47 -9.37
C ILE A 49 -0.09 -9.75 -8.30
N VAL A 50 0.15 -8.78 -7.42
CA VAL A 50 1.09 -8.98 -6.31
C VAL A 50 0.62 -10.11 -5.39
N GLY A 51 -0.64 -10.07 -4.96
CA GLY A 51 -1.16 -11.03 -3.98
C GLY A 51 -1.37 -12.42 -4.54
N GLY A 52 -1.73 -12.53 -5.82
CA GLY A 52 -1.99 -13.81 -6.48
C GLY A 52 -0.81 -14.33 -7.25
N CYS A 53 -0.62 -13.83 -8.46
CA CYS A 53 0.39 -14.36 -9.41
C CYS A 53 1.81 -14.38 -8.83
N TYR A 54 2.14 -13.42 -7.97
CA TYR A 54 3.45 -13.38 -7.32
C TYR A 54 3.43 -14.10 -5.96
N LEU A 55 2.65 -13.60 -4.99
CA LEU A 55 2.67 -14.13 -3.62
C LEU A 55 1.93 -15.46 -3.45
N GLY A 56 0.89 -15.70 -4.23
CA GLY A 56 0.11 -16.93 -4.12
C GLY A 56 -0.81 -16.98 -2.92
N LYS A 57 -1.44 -15.83 -2.57
CA LYS A 57 -2.41 -15.81 -1.46
C LYS A 57 -3.62 -16.67 -1.80
N PRO A 58 -4.04 -17.59 -0.87
CA PRO A 58 -5.13 -18.54 -1.16
C PRO A 58 -6.44 -17.88 -1.60
N GLU A 59 -6.73 -16.69 -1.08
CA GLU A 59 -7.96 -15.97 -1.40
C GLU A 59 -7.96 -15.35 -2.80
N ILE A 60 -6.81 -15.37 -3.51
CA ILE A 60 -6.68 -14.82 -4.86
C ILE A 60 -6.41 -15.92 -5.87
N CYS A 61 -5.20 -16.46 -5.92
CA CYS A 61 -4.83 -17.58 -6.77
C CYS A 61 -3.43 -18.07 -6.38
N ASP A 62 -3.03 -19.22 -6.91
CA ASP A 62 -1.69 -19.76 -6.68
C ASP A 62 -0.62 -18.92 -7.36
N SER A 63 0.56 -18.85 -6.75
CA SER A 63 1.70 -18.16 -7.35
C SER A 63 2.10 -18.83 -8.67
N PHE A 64 2.45 -17.99 -9.64
CA PHE A 64 2.99 -18.48 -10.91
C PHE A 64 4.47 -18.90 -10.80
N PHE A 65 5.13 -18.50 -9.73
CA PHE A 65 6.56 -18.76 -9.54
C PHE A 65 6.77 -20.10 -8.85
N THR A 66 7.30 -21.06 -9.59
CA THR A 66 7.51 -22.41 -9.07
C THR A 66 8.57 -22.46 -7.98
N GLU A 67 9.51 -21.51 -7.98
CA GLU A 67 10.55 -21.38 -6.95
C GLU A 67 10.02 -20.79 -5.64
N GLY A 68 8.79 -20.25 -5.64
CA GLY A 68 8.22 -19.56 -4.50
C GLY A 68 8.57 -18.08 -4.48
N ALA A 69 7.64 -17.24 -4.04
CA ALA A 69 7.80 -15.79 -4.07
C ALA A 69 9.06 -15.30 -3.35
N VAL A 70 9.38 -15.91 -2.21
CA VAL A 70 10.56 -15.51 -1.41
C VAL A 70 11.89 -15.77 -2.11
N ASN A 71 11.88 -16.63 -3.12
CA ASN A 71 13.09 -17.01 -3.87
C ASN A 71 13.21 -16.28 -5.21
N VAL A 72 12.23 -15.41 -5.54
CA VAL A 72 12.31 -14.58 -6.75
C VAL A 72 13.34 -13.48 -6.53
N ASP A 73 14.12 -13.19 -7.58
CA ASP A 73 15.09 -12.08 -7.54
C ASP A 73 14.43 -10.82 -7.00
N PRO A 74 14.96 -10.21 -5.93
CA PRO A 74 14.38 -8.97 -5.38
C PRO A 74 14.27 -7.83 -6.38
N HIS A 75 15.14 -7.76 -7.38
CA HIS A 75 15.06 -6.74 -8.43
C HIS A 75 13.85 -6.97 -9.34
N VAL A 76 13.41 -8.21 -9.49
CA VAL A 76 12.17 -8.52 -10.21
C VAL A 76 10.97 -8.28 -9.32
N ALA A 77 11.01 -8.80 -8.11
CA ALA A 77 9.90 -8.69 -7.16
C ALA A 77 9.51 -7.23 -6.89
N CYS A 78 10.49 -6.34 -6.71
CA CYS A 78 10.20 -4.94 -6.42
C CYS A 78 9.42 -4.24 -7.54
N LEU A 79 9.51 -4.73 -8.78
CA LEU A 79 8.78 -4.13 -9.89
C LEU A 79 7.27 -4.38 -9.77
N TYR A 80 6.86 -5.52 -9.20
CA TYR A 80 5.44 -5.79 -8.97
C TYR A 80 4.86 -4.83 -7.93
N TYR A 81 5.60 -4.58 -6.87
CA TYR A 81 5.19 -3.63 -5.83
C TYR A 81 5.19 -2.20 -6.36
N ALA A 82 6.18 -1.84 -7.16
CA ALA A 82 6.25 -0.52 -7.79
C ALA A 82 5.08 -0.29 -8.75
N ALA A 83 4.71 -1.31 -9.52
CA ALA A 83 3.58 -1.22 -10.43
C ALA A 83 2.28 -0.95 -9.66
N ASP A 84 2.07 -1.61 -8.53
CA ASP A 84 0.90 -1.41 -7.70
C ASP A 84 0.83 0.03 -7.18
N ARG A 85 1.94 0.57 -6.71
CA ARG A 85 1.99 1.95 -6.24
C ARG A 85 1.74 2.95 -7.38
N LYS A 86 2.36 2.74 -8.53
CA LYS A 86 2.19 3.62 -9.69
C LYS A 86 0.75 3.62 -10.19
N TYR A 87 0.17 2.44 -10.31
CA TYR A 87 -1.20 2.28 -10.80
C TYR A 87 -2.21 3.00 -9.90
N ASN A 88 -2.01 2.92 -8.59
CA ASN A 88 -2.94 3.47 -7.62
C ASN A 88 -2.62 4.91 -7.19
N MET A 89 -1.55 5.50 -7.73
CA MET A 89 -1.13 6.85 -7.33
C MET A 89 -2.17 7.91 -7.68
N GLU A 90 -2.94 7.74 -8.74
CA GLU A 90 -3.99 8.69 -9.09
C GLU A 90 -5.00 8.92 -7.97
N LYS A 91 -5.34 7.85 -7.24
CA LYS A 91 -6.26 7.96 -6.10
C LYS A 91 -5.69 8.87 -5.02
N ILE A 92 -4.39 8.69 -4.76
CA ILE A 92 -3.68 9.47 -3.74
C ILE A 92 -3.61 10.93 -4.17
N VAL A 93 -3.29 11.20 -5.43
CA VAL A 93 -3.18 12.56 -5.95
C VAL A 93 -4.50 13.31 -5.82
N LYS A 94 -5.63 12.66 -6.08
CA LYS A 94 -6.94 13.28 -5.94
C LYS A 94 -7.21 13.75 -4.50
N TYR A 95 -6.81 12.94 -3.52
CA TYR A 95 -6.96 13.33 -2.11
C TYR A 95 -6.01 14.46 -1.74
N LEU A 96 -4.78 14.45 -2.27
CA LEU A 96 -3.82 15.53 -2.03
C LEU A 96 -4.33 16.87 -2.61
N GLU A 97 -4.96 16.81 -3.77
CA GLU A 97 -5.56 18.00 -4.39
C GLU A 97 -6.74 18.54 -3.56
N ASP A 98 -7.39 17.68 -2.79
CA ASP A 98 -8.49 18.05 -1.90
C ASP A 98 -8.03 18.30 -0.47
N ASP A 99 -6.77 18.63 -0.28
CA ASP A 99 -6.14 19.03 0.99
C ASP A 99 -6.14 17.95 2.07
N TYR A 100 -6.18 16.68 1.68
CA TYR A 100 -6.08 15.57 2.64
C TYR A 100 -4.66 15.32 3.09
N TYR A 101 -4.53 14.85 4.33
CA TYR A 101 -3.34 14.16 4.79
C TYR A 101 -3.51 12.69 4.39
N VAL A 102 -2.60 12.20 3.57
CA VAL A 102 -2.64 10.82 3.07
C VAL A 102 -1.55 10.02 3.78
N LEU A 103 -1.95 8.94 4.44
CA LEU A 103 -1.04 8.09 5.20
C LEU A 103 -0.77 6.76 4.51
#